data_cb04c9bdece02db555f7ea53a8271dbf
#
_entry.id   cb04c9bdece02db555f7ea53a8271dbf
#
_cell.length_a   1.000
_cell.length_b   1.000
_cell.length_c   1.000
_cell.angle_alpha   90.00
_cell.angle_beta   90.00
_cell.angle_gamma   90.00
#
_symmetry.space_group_name_H-M   'P 1'
#
loop_
_entity.id
_entity.type
_entity.pdbx_description
1 polymer ?
#
loop_
_entity_poly.entity_id
_entity_poly.type
_entity_poly.pdbx_seq_one_letter_code
_entity_poly.pdbx_strand_id
1 'polypeptide(L)'
;MTMIKRLAASIREYKRDTILTPLLMIGEVVCECVIPLYTAQLVNQIQAGCTRDVIFYYGLRLLGLALLSLCFGMAAGWFCAAASTGFAKNLRHDLFYRVQNFSFANIDQFSTSSLVTRLTTDVSNVQMAFMMIIRTAVRAPLMLIFSVIMSIKVGKELAFVFAAAIPILGFGLLLMAKFAMPLFKAVFKKYDRLNNSVQENVQAMRVVKSFVREDYETKKFSAASDDVRKDFLKAEKILATNTPLMQFCVYMSRILICYFAAKLIVQSGGTYLNVGSLTSMITYSM
;
A
#
# COMPACT_ATOMS: atom_id res chain seq x y z
N MET A 1 20.48 -1.50 -20.17
CA MET A 1 19.15 -2.10 -19.90
C MET A 1 18.80 -1.79 -18.45
N THR A 2 17.69 -1.09 -18.17
CA THR A 2 17.31 -0.72 -16.81
C THR A 2 17.08 -1.97 -15.94
N MET A 3 17.41 -1.92 -14.65
CA MET A 3 17.26 -3.03 -13.69
C MET A 3 15.86 -3.66 -13.75
N ILE A 4 14.83 -2.83 -13.92
CA ILE A 4 13.42 -3.25 -14.04
C ILE A 4 13.21 -4.16 -15.26
N LYS A 5 13.80 -3.85 -16.43
CA LYS A 5 13.68 -4.70 -17.62
C LYS A 5 14.33 -6.08 -17.44
N ARG A 6 15.43 -6.17 -16.69
CA ARG A 6 16.06 -7.44 -16.37
C ARG A 6 15.20 -8.30 -15.44
N LEU A 7 14.61 -7.69 -14.41
CA LEU A 7 13.69 -8.39 -13.52
C LEU A 7 12.42 -8.83 -14.25
N ALA A 8 11.82 -7.95 -15.06
CA ALA A 8 10.64 -8.28 -15.86
C ALA A 8 10.88 -9.43 -16.86
N ALA A 9 12.12 -9.67 -17.30
CA ALA A 9 12.44 -10.80 -18.15
C ALA A 9 12.24 -12.17 -17.46
N SER A 10 12.30 -12.23 -16.12
CA SER A 10 12.08 -13.47 -15.36
C SER A 10 10.58 -13.82 -15.18
N ILE A 11 9.64 -12.99 -15.69
CA ILE A 11 8.20 -13.31 -15.68
C ILE A 11 7.89 -14.48 -16.62
N ARG A 12 8.53 -14.57 -17.79
CA ARG A 12 8.44 -15.68 -18.77
C ARG A 12 7.01 -16.19 -19.00
N GLU A 13 6.74 -17.46 -18.62
CA GLU A 13 5.47 -18.14 -18.80
C GLU A 13 4.31 -17.52 -17.97
N TYR A 14 4.59 -16.79 -16.91
CA TYR A 14 3.58 -16.18 -16.01
C TYR A 14 3.09 -14.79 -16.48
N LYS A 15 3.33 -14.41 -17.75
CA LYS A 15 2.85 -13.14 -18.32
C LYS A 15 1.33 -13.04 -18.30
N ARG A 16 0.62 -14.15 -18.56
CA ARG A 16 -0.85 -14.19 -18.52
C ARG A 16 -1.37 -13.83 -17.15
N ASP A 17 -0.85 -14.48 -16.11
CA ASP A 17 -1.27 -14.26 -14.72
C ASP A 17 -0.93 -12.84 -14.25
N THR A 18 0.24 -12.33 -14.67
CA THR A 18 0.68 -10.95 -14.40
C THR A 18 -0.23 -9.89 -15.02
N ILE A 19 -0.81 -10.15 -16.21
CA ILE A 19 -1.73 -9.22 -16.89
C ILE A 19 -3.16 -9.41 -16.41
N LEU A 20 -3.59 -10.66 -16.14
CA LEU A 20 -4.94 -10.95 -15.63
C LEU A 20 -5.17 -10.34 -14.25
N THR A 21 -4.16 -10.31 -13.38
CA THR A 21 -4.27 -9.69 -12.06
C THR A 21 -4.77 -8.24 -12.12
N PRO A 22 -4.12 -7.29 -12.82
CA PRO A 22 -4.62 -5.92 -12.95
C PRO A 22 -5.99 -5.81 -13.63
N LEU A 23 -6.27 -6.66 -14.62
CA LEU A 23 -7.56 -6.66 -15.31
C LEU A 23 -8.71 -7.05 -14.38
N LEU A 24 -8.52 -8.09 -13.57
CA LEU A 24 -9.50 -8.50 -12.57
C LEU A 24 -9.64 -7.45 -11.45
N MET A 25 -8.54 -6.80 -11.06
CA MET A 25 -8.58 -5.67 -10.13
C MET A 25 -9.40 -4.49 -10.67
N ILE A 26 -9.37 -4.21 -11.97
CA ILE A 26 -10.24 -3.20 -12.58
C ILE A 26 -11.71 -3.60 -12.41
N GLY A 27 -12.06 -4.86 -12.65
CA GLY A 27 -13.40 -5.39 -12.44
C GLY A 27 -13.88 -5.24 -10.98
N GLU A 28 -13.03 -5.60 -10.02
CA GLU A 28 -13.29 -5.43 -8.59
C GLU A 28 -13.55 -3.96 -8.24
N VAL A 29 -12.67 -3.04 -8.65
CA VAL A 29 -12.78 -1.60 -8.40
C VAL A 29 -14.04 -1.00 -9.02
N VAL A 30 -14.40 -1.42 -10.23
CA VAL A 30 -15.64 -0.97 -10.88
C VAL A 30 -16.86 -1.41 -10.06
N CYS A 31 -16.92 -2.66 -9.61
CA CYS A 31 -18.00 -3.14 -8.75
C CYS A 31 -18.06 -2.34 -7.44
N GLU A 32 -16.94 -2.13 -6.77
CA GLU A 32 -16.85 -1.35 -5.53
C GLU A 32 -17.31 0.10 -5.72
N CYS A 33 -17.00 0.73 -6.86
CA CYS A 33 -17.45 2.09 -7.17
C CYS A 33 -18.92 2.18 -7.58
N VAL A 34 -19.51 1.10 -8.07
CA VAL A 34 -20.93 1.05 -8.46
C VAL A 34 -21.86 0.80 -7.26
N ILE A 35 -21.39 0.06 -6.23
CA ILE A 35 -22.18 -0.21 -5.03
C ILE A 35 -22.74 1.07 -4.38
N PRO A 36 -21.97 2.15 -4.12
CA PRO A 36 -22.49 3.38 -3.54
C PRO A 36 -23.59 4.06 -4.39
N LEU A 37 -23.55 3.92 -5.72
CA LEU A 37 -24.60 4.45 -6.60
C LEU A 37 -25.94 3.73 -6.38
N TYR A 38 -25.92 2.38 -6.33
CA TYR A 38 -27.14 1.62 -6.05
C TYR A 38 -27.64 1.84 -4.62
N THR A 39 -26.73 2.02 -3.67
CA THR A 39 -27.08 2.40 -2.30
C THR A 39 -27.77 3.77 -2.27
N ALA A 40 -27.25 4.74 -3.04
CA ALA A 40 -27.88 6.06 -3.19
C ALA A 40 -29.30 5.97 -3.77
N GLN A 41 -29.49 5.15 -4.82
CA GLN A 41 -30.82 4.92 -5.41
C GLN A 41 -31.78 4.28 -4.41
N LEU A 42 -31.33 3.28 -3.65
CA LEU A 42 -32.12 2.65 -2.60
C LEU A 42 -32.55 3.67 -1.54
N VAL A 43 -31.63 4.50 -1.04
CA VAL A 43 -31.92 5.54 -0.07
C VAL A 43 -32.97 6.52 -0.58
N ASN A 44 -32.87 6.95 -1.84
CA ASN A 44 -33.85 7.84 -2.47
C ASN A 44 -35.23 7.18 -2.59
N GLN A 45 -35.30 5.88 -2.91
CA GLN A 45 -36.55 5.14 -3.00
C GLN A 45 -37.20 4.97 -1.61
N ILE A 46 -36.42 4.70 -0.57
CA ILE A 46 -36.90 4.62 0.81
C ILE A 46 -37.48 5.96 1.24
N GLN A 47 -36.81 7.06 0.92
CA GLN A 47 -37.27 8.41 1.23
C GLN A 47 -38.59 8.74 0.52
N ALA A 48 -38.79 8.23 -0.71
CA ALA A 48 -40.02 8.39 -1.45
C ALA A 48 -41.19 7.48 -0.99
N GLY A 49 -40.97 6.63 0.02
CA GLY A 49 -42.00 5.73 0.55
C GLY A 49 -42.21 4.46 -0.29
N CYS A 50 -41.13 3.79 -0.71
CA CYS A 50 -41.18 2.61 -1.56
C CYS A 50 -41.79 1.37 -0.86
N THR A 51 -42.29 0.43 -1.68
CA THR A 51 -42.78 -0.89 -1.22
C THR A 51 -41.63 -1.83 -0.81
N ARG A 52 -41.95 -2.88 -0.04
CA ARG A 52 -40.96 -3.90 0.38
C ARG A 52 -40.31 -4.59 -0.81
N ASP A 53 -41.03 -4.78 -1.91
CA ASP A 53 -40.53 -5.44 -3.13
C ASP A 53 -39.39 -4.62 -3.78
N VAL A 54 -39.49 -3.30 -3.75
CA VAL A 54 -38.42 -2.41 -4.26
C VAL A 54 -37.18 -2.52 -3.41
N ILE A 55 -37.33 -2.55 -2.08
CA ILE A 55 -36.17 -2.75 -1.16
C ILE A 55 -35.50 -4.09 -1.43
N PHE A 56 -36.30 -5.15 -1.57
CA PHE A 56 -35.78 -6.49 -1.85
C PHE A 56 -35.03 -6.53 -3.21
N TYR A 57 -35.58 -5.89 -4.24
CA TYR A 57 -34.95 -5.81 -5.54
C TYR A 57 -33.58 -5.11 -5.54
N TYR A 58 -33.47 -3.95 -4.88
CA TYR A 58 -32.19 -3.26 -4.71
C TYR A 58 -31.23 -4.02 -3.80
N GLY A 59 -31.73 -4.66 -2.74
CA GLY A 59 -30.95 -5.52 -1.87
C GLY A 59 -30.31 -6.70 -2.61
N LEU A 60 -31.09 -7.35 -3.48
CA LEU A 60 -30.59 -8.47 -4.31
C LEU A 60 -29.53 -7.98 -5.32
N ARG A 61 -29.70 -6.81 -5.91
CA ARG A 61 -28.69 -6.21 -6.80
C ARG A 61 -27.39 -5.88 -6.07
N LEU A 62 -27.48 -5.28 -4.89
CA LEU A 62 -26.31 -4.99 -4.06
C LEU A 62 -25.58 -6.26 -3.64
N LEU A 63 -26.34 -7.31 -3.26
CA LEU A 63 -25.78 -8.62 -2.97
C LEU A 63 -25.07 -9.23 -4.19
N GLY A 64 -25.69 -9.15 -5.37
CA GLY A 64 -25.09 -9.62 -6.63
C GLY A 64 -23.79 -8.89 -6.96
N LEU A 65 -23.75 -7.56 -6.80
CA LEU A 65 -22.53 -6.76 -7.01
C LEU A 65 -21.43 -7.10 -5.99
N ALA A 66 -21.80 -7.31 -4.72
CA ALA A 66 -20.87 -7.71 -3.68
C ALA A 66 -20.27 -9.09 -3.96
N LEU A 67 -21.09 -10.07 -4.37
CA LEU A 67 -20.62 -11.39 -4.77
C LEU A 67 -19.73 -11.33 -6.02
N LEU A 68 -20.08 -10.49 -6.99
CA LEU A 68 -19.25 -10.29 -8.19
C LEU A 68 -17.90 -9.66 -7.84
N SER A 69 -17.89 -8.65 -6.98
CA SER A 69 -16.66 -8.04 -6.46
C SER A 69 -15.80 -9.06 -5.72
N LEU A 70 -16.41 -9.91 -4.88
CA LEU A 70 -15.72 -11.01 -4.19
C LEU A 70 -15.09 -11.98 -5.19
N CYS A 71 -15.81 -12.38 -6.24
CA CYS A 71 -15.28 -13.26 -7.28
C CYS A 71 -14.07 -12.65 -7.99
N PHE A 72 -14.15 -11.37 -8.38
CA PHE A 72 -13.03 -10.66 -8.98
C PHE A 72 -11.83 -10.56 -8.03
N GLY A 73 -12.05 -10.22 -6.75
CA GLY A 73 -11.00 -10.12 -5.75
C GLY A 73 -10.31 -11.45 -5.46
N MET A 74 -11.08 -12.55 -5.35
CA MET A 74 -10.52 -13.89 -5.19
C MET A 74 -9.73 -14.34 -6.43
N ALA A 75 -10.27 -14.13 -7.62
CA ALA A 75 -9.58 -14.46 -8.87
C ALA A 75 -8.31 -13.64 -9.03
N ALA A 76 -8.35 -12.33 -8.78
CA ALA A 76 -7.17 -11.46 -8.80
C ALA A 76 -6.11 -11.91 -7.79
N GLY A 77 -6.52 -12.32 -6.59
CA GLY A 77 -5.63 -12.88 -5.56
C GLY A 77 -4.96 -14.18 -6.02
N TRP A 78 -5.72 -15.08 -6.64
CA TRP A 78 -5.22 -16.36 -7.16
C TRP A 78 -4.15 -16.13 -8.25
N PHE A 79 -4.47 -15.35 -9.28
CA PHE A 79 -3.53 -15.05 -10.36
C PHE A 79 -2.32 -14.25 -9.87
N CYS A 80 -2.50 -13.35 -8.91
CA CYS A 80 -1.41 -12.62 -8.27
C CYS A 80 -0.44 -13.55 -7.53
N ALA A 81 -0.96 -14.53 -6.79
CA ALA A 81 -0.15 -15.53 -6.11
C ALA A 81 0.63 -16.40 -7.11
N ALA A 82 -0.05 -16.90 -8.17
CA ALA A 82 0.58 -17.67 -9.22
C ALA A 82 1.68 -16.88 -9.95
N ALA A 83 1.39 -15.62 -10.33
CA ALA A 83 2.37 -14.73 -11.00
C ALA A 83 3.58 -14.46 -10.12
N SER A 84 3.38 -14.13 -8.84
CA SER A 84 4.48 -13.75 -7.94
C SER A 84 5.36 -14.94 -7.54
N THR A 85 4.76 -16.10 -7.28
CA THR A 85 5.51 -17.33 -6.96
C THR A 85 6.25 -17.86 -8.18
N GLY A 86 5.62 -17.82 -9.36
CA GLY A 86 6.23 -18.19 -10.62
C GLY A 86 7.40 -17.29 -11.01
N PHE A 87 7.23 -15.98 -10.86
CA PHE A 87 8.32 -15.01 -11.02
C PHE A 87 9.50 -15.32 -10.09
N ALA A 88 9.24 -15.59 -8.80
CA ALA A 88 10.30 -15.92 -7.84
C ALA A 88 11.00 -17.25 -8.16
N LYS A 89 10.26 -18.26 -8.64
CA LYS A 89 10.84 -19.52 -9.13
C LYS A 89 11.83 -19.25 -10.26
N ASN A 90 11.44 -18.49 -11.27
CA ASN A 90 12.30 -18.16 -12.41
C ASN A 90 13.51 -17.33 -11.99
N LEU A 91 13.30 -16.37 -11.08
CA LEU A 91 14.38 -15.54 -10.57
C LEU A 91 15.41 -16.36 -9.78
N ARG A 92 14.97 -17.31 -8.93
CA ARG A 92 15.86 -18.25 -8.22
C ARG A 92 16.64 -19.11 -9.19
N HIS A 93 15.96 -19.64 -10.21
CA HIS A 93 16.62 -20.44 -11.26
C HIS A 93 17.70 -19.63 -11.98
N ASP A 94 17.37 -18.40 -12.41
CA ASP A 94 18.31 -17.55 -13.14
C ASP A 94 19.53 -17.16 -12.28
N LEU A 95 19.30 -16.87 -10.99
CA LEU A 95 20.36 -16.56 -10.04
C LEU A 95 21.24 -17.77 -9.77
N PHE A 96 20.64 -18.93 -9.54
CA PHE A 96 21.36 -20.18 -9.29
C PHE A 96 22.22 -20.56 -10.49
N TYR A 97 21.66 -20.50 -11.71
CA TYR A 97 22.40 -20.76 -12.94
C TYR A 97 23.61 -19.81 -13.09
N ARG A 98 23.45 -18.53 -12.76
CA ARG A 98 24.56 -17.57 -12.80
C ARG A 98 25.63 -17.90 -11.77
N VAL A 99 25.26 -18.27 -10.55
CA VAL A 99 26.20 -18.67 -9.50
C VAL A 99 27.02 -19.90 -9.92
N GLN A 100 26.37 -20.88 -10.57
CA GLN A 100 27.04 -22.07 -11.10
C GLN A 100 28.07 -21.73 -12.22
N ASN A 101 27.84 -20.64 -12.94
CA ASN A 101 28.76 -20.17 -14.00
C ASN A 101 29.75 -19.10 -13.51
N PHE A 102 29.92 -18.90 -12.21
CA PHE A 102 30.93 -18.01 -11.67
C PHE A 102 32.33 -18.59 -11.88
N SER A 103 33.28 -17.73 -12.26
CA SER A 103 34.70 -18.07 -12.19
C SER A 103 35.19 -18.17 -10.74
N PHE A 104 36.29 -18.86 -10.50
CA PHE A 104 36.90 -18.94 -9.17
C PHE A 104 37.13 -17.55 -8.55
N ALA A 105 37.62 -16.59 -9.36
CA ALA A 105 37.82 -15.21 -8.89
C ALA A 105 36.51 -14.52 -8.48
N ASN A 106 35.38 -14.86 -9.08
CA ASN A 106 34.06 -14.33 -8.69
C ASN A 106 33.56 -14.99 -7.40
N ILE A 107 33.83 -16.29 -7.21
CA ILE A 107 33.43 -17.02 -6.00
C ILE A 107 34.15 -16.46 -4.78
N ASP A 108 35.45 -16.14 -4.90
CA ASP A 108 36.27 -15.58 -3.82
C ASP A 108 35.81 -14.18 -3.36
N GLN A 109 35.10 -13.45 -4.24
CA GLN A 109 34.52 -12.12 -3.89
C GLN A 109 33.26 -12.19 -3.03
N PHE A 110 32.57 -13.31 -2.98
CA PHE A 110 31.29 -13.46 -2.29
C PHE A 110 31.40 -14.53 -1.20
N SER A 111 30.97 -14.21 0.03
CA SER A 111 30.82 -15.25 1.04
C SER A 111 29.65 -16.18 0.69
N THR A 112 29.78 -17.46 1.02
CA THR A 112 28.74 -18.47 0.80
C THR A 112 27.41 -18.07 1.47
N SER A 113 27.48 -17.51 2.68
CA SER A 113 26.30 -17.01 3.40
C SER A 113 25.58 -15.90 2.65
N SER A 114 26.33 -14.98 2.02
CA SER A 114 25.77 -13.91 1.20
C SER A 114 25.04 -14.44 -0.04
N LEU A 115 25.60 -15.45 -0.72
CA LEU A 115 24.96 -16.07 -1.88
C LEU A 115 23.66 -16.79 -1.49
N VAL A 116 23.68 -17.53 -0.37
CA VAL A 116 22.47 -18.17 0.16
C VAL A 116 21.38 -17.15 0.50
N THR A 117 21.72 -16.06 1.18
CA THR A 117 20.78 -14.99 1.53
C THR A 117 20.15 -14.37 0.27
N ARG A 118 20.93 -14.14 -0.78
CA ARG A 118 20.42 -13.62 -2.06
C ARG A 118 19.45 -14.58 -2.75
N LEU A 119 19.72 -15.89 -2.73
CA LEU A 119 18.88 -16.90 -3.34
C LEU A 119 17.58 -17.17 -2.57
N THR A 120 17.58 -16.89 -1.26
CA THR A 120 16.44 -17.14 -0.37
C THR A 120 15.70 -15.85 -0.01
N THR A 121 16.24 -15.08 0.90
CA THR A 121 15.58 -13.91 1.51
C THR A 121 15.38 -12.78 0.52
N ASP A 122 16.41 -12.43 -0.26
CA ASP A 122 16.31 -11.31 -1.21
C ASP A 122 15.31 -11.62 -2.32
N VAL A 123 15.31 -12.85 -2.85
CA VAL A 123 14.31 -13.25 -3.85
C VAL A 123 12.90 -13.22 -3.26
N SER A 124 12.72 -13.62 -2.01
CA SER A 124 11.41 -13.56 -1.34
C SER A 124 10.94 -12.12 -1.13
N ASN A 125 11.85 -11.21 -0.78
CA ASN A 125 11.55 -9.77 -0.69
C ASN A 125 11.16 -9.18 -2.06
N VAL A 126 11.87 -9.55 -3.12
CA VAL A 126 11.54 -9.13 -4.49
C VAL A 126 10.20 -9.72 -4.95
N GLN A 127 9.88 -10.96 -4.57
CA GLN A 127 8.58 -11.59 -4.82
C GLN A 127 7.44 -10.80 -4.15
N MET A 128 7.60 -10.42 -2.87
CA MET A 128 6.60 -9.60 -2.16
C MET A 128 6.44 -8.23 -2.80
N ALA A 129 7.54 -7.58 -3.16
CA ALA A 129 7.50 -6.30 -3.86
C ALA A 129 6.77 -6.41 -5.20
N PHE A 130 7.03 -7.45 -5.99
CA PHE A 130 6.35 -7.71 -7.25
C PHE A 130 4.83 -7.92 -7.04
N MET A 131 4.44 -8.72 -6.04
CA MET A 131 3.05 -8.93 -5.66
C MET A 131 2.35 -7.62 -5.28
N MET A 132 3.00 -6.76 -4.48
CA MET A 132 2.48 -5.44 -4.13
C MET A 132 2.32 -4.53 -5.34
N ILE A 133 3.26 -4.55 -6.29
CA ILE A 133 3.21 -3.72 -7.50
C ILE A 133 2.02 -4.12 -8.37
N ILE A 134 1.86 -5.40 -8.70
CA ILE A 134 0.80 -5.85 -9.63
C ILE A 134 -0.60 -5.79 -9.02
N ARG A 135 -0.73 -5.76 -7.70
CA ARG A 135 -2.02 -5.70 -7.00
C ARG A 135 -2.29 -4.32 -6.41
N THR A 136 -1.51 -3.89 -5.43
CA THR A 136 -1.79 -2.68 -4.65
C THR A 136 -1.48 -1.40 -5.41
N ALA A 137 -0.34 -1.35 -6.11
CA ALA A 137 0.06 -0.16 -6.87
C ALA A 137 -0.83 0.09 -8.10
N VAL A 138 -1.55 -0.93 -8.58
CA VAL A 138 -2.55 -0.77 -9.64
C VAL A 138 -3.92 -0.36 -9.05
N ARG A 139 -4.33 -1.00 -7.94
CA ARG A 139 -5.63 -0.73 -7.30
C ARG A 139 -5.75 0.72 -6.82
N ALA A 140 -4.75 1.25 -6.12
CA ALA A 140 -4.84 2.56 -5.49
C ALA A 140 -5.09 3.71 -6.48
N PRO A 141 -4.35 3.86 -7.61
CA PRO A 141 -4.66 4.88 -8.61
C PRO A 141 -6.02 4.69 -9.27
N LEU A 142 -6.43 3.45 -9.54
CA LEU A 142 -7.72 3.14 -10.15
C LEU A 142 -8.87 3.58 -9.22
N MET A 143 -8.81 3.21 -7.92
CA MET A 143 -9.81 3.65 -6.94
C MET A 143 -9.91 5.17 -6.88
N LEU A 144 -8.79 5.87 -6.88
CA LEU A 144 -8.77 7.33 -6.86
C LEU A 144 -9.44 7.91 -8.13
N ILE A 145 -9.06 7.42 -9.32
CA ILE A 145 -9.61 7.89 -10.60
C ILE A 145 -11.11 7.62 -10.66
N PHE A 146 -11.56 6.40 -10.35
CA PHE A 146 -12.97 6.04 -10.38
C PHE A 146 -13.79 6.80 -9.33
N SER A 147 -13.29 6.98 -8.12
CA SER A 147 -13.95 7.77 -7.07
C SER A 147 -14.14 9.23 -7.50
N VAL A 148 -13.15 9.86 -8.12
CA VAL A 148 -13.25 11.21 -8.65
C VAL A 148 -14.26 11.29 -9.79
N ILE A 149 -14.21 10.36 -10.74
CA ILE A 149 -15.17 10.31 -11.86
C ILE A 149 -16.61 10.16 -11.34
N MET A 150 -16.82 9.25 -10.39
CA MET A 150 -18.14 9.02 -9.80
C MET A 150 -18.62 10.22 -8.98
N SER A 151 -17.72 10.88 -8.24
CA SER A 151 -18.04 12.10 -7.51
C SER A 151 -18.50 13.23 -8.45
N ILE A 152 -17.84 13.41 -9.60
CA ILE A 152 -18.24 14.39 -10.62
C ILE A 152 -19.62 14.04 -11.22
N LYS A 153 -19.92 12.76 -11.43
CA LYS A 153 -21.24 12.32 -11.96
C LYS A 153 -22.37 12.52 -10.97
N VAL A 154 -22.12 12.33 -9.68
CA VAL A 154 -23.15 12.42 -8.64
C VAL A 154 -23.43 13.87 -8.24
N GLY A 155 -22.39 14.70 -8.15
CA GLY A 155 -22.55 16.10 -7.74
C GLY A 155 -21.38 16.96 -8.18
N LYS A 156 -21.47 17.56 -9.39
CA LYS A 156 -20.40 18.38 -9.98
C LYS A 156 -19.89 19.48 -9.05
N GLU A 157 -20.80 20.15 -8.35
CA GLU A 157 -20.46 21.26 -7.46
C GLU A 157 -19.69 20.80 -6.20
N LEU A 158 -19.90 19.55 -5.77
CA LEU A 158 -19.20 19.00 -4.61
C LEU A 158 -17.86 18.34 -4.98
N ALA A 159 -17.63 18.10 -6.27
CA ALA A 159 -16.39 17.51 -6.76
C ALA A 159 -15.16 18.38 -6.45
N PHE A 160 -15.35 19.71 -6.28
CA PHE A 160 -14.25 20.60 -5.90
C PHE A 160 -13.64 20.24 -4.53
N VAL A 161 -14.43 19.66 -3.62
CA VAL A 161 -13.93 19.22 -2.30
C VAL A 161 -12.85 18.16 -2.48
N PHE A 162 -13.07 17.20 -3.39
CA PHE A 162 -12.08 16.17 -3.72
C PHE A 162 -10.87 16.78 -4.46
N ALA A 163 -11.13 17.70 -5.40
CA ALA A 163 -10.08 18.40 -6.14
C ALA A 163 -9.17 19.22 -5.23
N ALA A 164 -9.68 19.72 -4.10
CA ALA A 164 -8.89 20.40 -3.08
C ALA A 164 -8.21 19.42 -2.10
N ALA A 165 -8.91 18.36 -1.68
CA ALA A 165 -8.40 17.42 -0.69
C ALA A 165 -7.20 16.60 -1.21
N ILE A 166 -7.23 16.16 -2.48
CA ILE A 166 -6.17 15.35 -3.09
C ILE A 166 -4.81 16.07 -3.09
N PRO A 167 -4.68 17.31 -3.60
CA PRO A 167 -3.39 18.01 -3.59
C PRO A 167 -2.93 18.37 -2.17
N ILE A 168 -3.84 18.70 -1.24
CA ILE A 168 -3.49 18.97 0.15
C ILE A 168 -2.89 17.72 0.80
N LEU A 169 -3.55 16.57 0.64
CA LEU A 169 -3.06 15.28 1.14
C LEU A 169 -1.73 14.89 0.47
N GLY A 170 -1.67 15.01 -0.86
CA GLY A 170 -0.45 14.73 -1.63
C GLY A 170 0.73 15.59 -1.20
N PHE A 171 0.53 16.87 -1.00
CA PHE A 171 1.55 17.78 -0.49
C PHE A 171 2.00 17.41 0.93
N GLY A 172 1.06 17.11 1.82
CA GLY A 172 1.37 16.65 3.18
C GLY A 172 2.21 15.38 3.19
N LEU A 173 1.85 14.38 2.39
CA LEU A 173 2.60 13.13 2.26
C LEU A 173 4.00 13.33 1.66
N LEU A 174 4.12 14.15 0.62
CA LEU A 174 5.42 14.50 0.02
C LEU A 174 6.33 15.25 1.01
N LEU A 175 5.76 16.15 1.80
CA LEU A 175 6.49 16.87 2.83
C LEU A 175 7.01 15.90 3.91
N MET A 176 6.15 15.00 4.38
CA MET A 176 6.54 13.95 5.34
C MET A 176 7.65 13.07 4.77
N ALA A 177 7.50 12.59 3.54
CA ALA A 177 8.50 11.75 2.89
C ALA A 177 9.86 12.49 2.80
N LYS A 178 9.84 13.78 2.44
CA LYS A 178 11.04 14.61 2.35
C LYS A 178 11.79 14.72 3.69
N PHE A 179 11.08 14.84 4.81
CA PHE A 179 11.69 14.95 6.13
C PHE A 179 12.02 13.59 6.75
N ALA A 180 11.20 12.55 6.55
CA ALA A 180 11.41 11.24 7.14
C ALA A 180 12.56 10.46 6.45
N MET A 181 12.65 10.49 5.12
CA MET A 181 13.64 9.72 4.36
C MET A 181 15.10 9.97 4.77
N PRO A 182 15.59 11.23 4.96
CA PRO A 182 16.96 11.44 5.39
C PRO A 182 17.21 10.95 6.81
N LEU A 183 16.23 11.04 7.70
CA LEU A 183 16.33 10.52 9.07
C LEU A 183 16.45 8.99 9.07
N PHE A 184 15.64 8.29 8.30
CA PHE A 184 15.76 6.85 8.16
C PHE A 184 17.13 6.42 7.59
N LYS A 185 17.64 7.12 6.58
CA LYS A 185 18.99 6.85 6.06
C LYS A 185 20.07 7.01 7.13
N ALA A 186 19.95 8.02 8.00
CA ALA A 186 20.88 8.22 9.11
C ALA A 186 20.76 7.10 10.16
N VAL A 187 19.54 6.69 10.49
CA VAL A 187 19.27 5.56 11.41
C VAL A 187 19.87 4.27 10.89
N PHE A 188 19.61 3.91 9.63
CA PHE A 188 20.15 2.67 9.04
C PHE A 188 21.69 2.66 9.08
N LYS A 189 22.34 3.79 8.79
CA LYS A 189 23.80 3.89 8.89
C LYS A 189 24.32 3.69 10.32
N LYS A 190 23.59 4.14 11.34
CA LYS A 190 23.93 3.89 12.74
C LYS A 190 23.64 2.45 13.13
N TYR A 191 22.57 1.87 12.62
CA TYR A 191 22.21 0.46 12.83
C TYR A 191 23.29 -0.49 12.28
N ASP A 192 23.83 -0.19 11.10
CA ASP A 192 24.95 -0.95 10.53
C ASP A 192 26.19 -0.90 11.43
N ARG A 193 26.51 0.28 12.01
CA ARG A 193 27.60 0.41 12.97
C ARG A 193 27.36 -0.38 14.25
N LEU A 194 26.13 -0.38 14.76
CA LEU A 194 25.73 -1.17 15.92
C LEU A 194 25.93 -2.67 15.65
N ASN A 195 25.45 -3.16 14.50
CA ASN A 195 25.61 -4.55 14.09
C ASN A 195 27.09 -4.95 13.98
N ASN A 196 27.92 -4.11 13.36
CA ASN A 196 29.36 -4.36 13.29
C ASN A 196 30.01 -4.43 14.68
N SER A 197 29.61 -3.52 15.61
CA SER A 197 30.12 -3.56 16.99
C SER A 197 29.71 -4.85 17.73
N VAL A 198 28.49 -5.35 17.50
CA VAL A 198 28.03 -6.63 18.03
C VAL A 198 28.88 -7.79 17.47
N GLN A 199 29.10 -7.78 16.15
CA GLN A 199 29.88 -8.82 15.49
C GLN A 199 31.33 -8.84 15.98
N GLU A 200 31.97 -7.67 16.12
CA GLU A 200 33.33 -7.54 16.71
C GLU A 200 33.36 -8.07 18.14
N ASN A 201 32.38 -7.71 18.97
CA ASN A 201 32.31 -8.16 20.35
C ASN A 201 32.13 -9.68 20.45
N VAL A 202 31.24 -10.26 19.64
CA VAL A 202 31.05 -11.72 19.62
C VAL A 202 32.32 -12.46 19.18
N GLN A 203 33.02 -11.94 18.16
CA GLN A 203 34.31 -12.52 17.73
C GLN A 203 35.39 -12.40 18.79
N ALA A 204 35.43 -11.28 19.50
CA ALA A 204 36.42 -11.00 20.55
C ALA A 204 36.00 -11.46 21.95
N MET A 205 34.90 -12.22 22.11
CA MET A 205 34.30 -12.56 23.40
C MET A 205 35.29 -13.23 24.37
N ARG A 206 36.20 -14.08 23.85
CA ARG A 206 37.25 -14.71 24.68
C ARG A 206 38.19 -13.68 25.25
N VAL A 207 38.55 -12.65 24.47
CA VAL A 207 39.46 -11.57 24.92
C VAL A 207 38.75 -10.70 25.95
N VAL A 208 37.50 -10.33 25.71
CA VAL A 208 36.67 -9.52 26.64
C VAL A 208 36.60 -10.22 28.00
N LYS A 209 36.36 -11.54 28.04
CA LYS A 209 36.31 -12.34 29.25
C LYS A 209 37.66 -12.48 29.92
N SER A 210 38.75 -12.68 29.17
CA SER A 210 40.08 -12.80 29.71
C SER A 210 40.57 -11.56 30.46
N PHE A 211 40.11 -10.38 30.00
CA PHE A 211 40.44 -9.08 30.59
C PHE A 211 39.36 -8.54 31.54
N VAL A 212 38.29 -9.31 31.82
CA VAL A 212 37.15 -8.92 32.69
C VAL A 212 36.58 -7.55 32.29
N ARG A 213 36.30 -7.35 30.97
CA ARG A 213 35.85 -6.09 30.40
C ARG A 213 34.37 -6.10 29.97
N GLU A 214 33.58 -7.04 30.49
CA GLU A 214 32.15 -7.18 30.14
C GLU A 214 31.35 -5.91 30.45
N ASP A 215 31.59 -5.27 31.59
CA ASP A 215 30.88 -4.04 31.96
C ASP A 215 31.18 -2.88 31.02
N TYR A 216 32.43 -2.78 30.56
CA TYR A 216 32.80 -1.75 29.59
C TYR A 216 32.10 -1.96 28.26
N GLU A 217 32.11 -3.17 27.72
CA GLU A 217 31.43 -3.49 26.45
C GLU A 217 29.92 -3.34 26.55
N THR A 218 29.32 -3.71 27.68
CA THR A 218 27.90 -3.51 27.95
C THR A 218 27.52 -2.03 27.95
N LYS A 219 28.31 -1.17 28.58
CA LYS A 219 28.09 0.30 28.57
C LYS A 219 28.26 0.87 27.18
N LYS A 220 29.26 0.48 26.41
CA LYS A 220 29.52 0.88 25.03
C LYS A 220 28.36 0.50 24.13
N PHE A 221 27.86 -0.73 24.22
CA PHE A 221 26.71 -1.20 23.47
C PHE A 221 25.43 -0.43 23.84
N SER A 222 25.17 -0.24 25.14
CA SER A 222 24.00 0.50 25.62
C SER A 222 23.99 1.94 25.10
N ALA A 223 25.14 2.61 25.09
CA ALA A 223 25.25 3.96 24.54
C ALA A 223 24.96 4.00 23.03
N ALA A 224 25.50 3.05 22.27
CA ALA A 224 25.25 2.93 20.83
C ALA A 224 23.78 2.60 20.52
N SER A 225 23.16 1.71 21.30
CA SER A 225 21.75 1.35 21.20
C SER A 225 20.83 2.54 21.51
N ASP A 226 21.16 3.32 22.55
CA ASP A 226 20.42 4.53 22.90
C ASP A 226 20.48 5.61 21.80
N ASP A 227 21.61 5.73 21.13
CA ASP A 227 21.78 6.64 19.99
C ASP A 227 20.90 6.23 18.79
N VAL A 228 20.86 4.94 18.48
CA VAL A 228 19.95 4.40 17.45
C VAL A 228 18.50 4.65 17.85
N ARG A 229 18.13 4.38 19.11
CA ARG A 229 16.78 4.58 19.64
C ARG A 229 16.35 6.05 19.51
N LYS A 230 17.21 7.00 19.88
CA LYS A 230 16.89 8.44 19.79
C LYS A 230 16.59 8.90 18.37
N ASP A 231 17.39 8.47 17.40
CA ASP A 231 17.19 8.86 16.01
C ASP A 231 16.01 8.13 15.37
N PHE A 232 15.80 6.85 15.74
CA PHE A 232 14.61 6.10 15.32
C PHE A 232 13.32 6.77 15.82
N LEU A 233 13.31 7.21 17.09
CA LEU A 233 12.17 7.95 17.65
C LEU A 233 11.87 9.25 16.90
N LYS A 234 12.90 9.99 16.42
CA LYS A 234 12.68 11.20 15.63
C LYS A 234 12.00 10.86 14.28
N ALA A 235 12.48 9.83 13.60
CA ALA A 235 11.92 9.38 12.33
C ALA A 235 10.48 8.87 12.50
N GLU A 236 10.24 8.02 13.50
CA GLU A 236 8.93 7.46 13.82
C GLU A 236 7.90 8.52 14.24
N LYS A 237 8.29 9.55 14.99
CA LYS A 237 7.40 10.66 15.35
C LYS A 237 6.87 11.39 14.10
N ILE A 238 7.68 11.53 13.06
CA ILE A 238 7.24 12.11 11.79
C ILE A 238 6.25 11.16 11.10
N LEU A 239 6.57 9.86 11.01
CA LEU A 239 5.67 8.88 10.42
C LEU A 239 4.37 8.71 11.20
N ALA A 240 4.40 8.79 12.52
CA ALA A 240 3.21 8.70 13.36
C ALA A 240 2.19 9.81 13.05
N THR A 241 2.62 10.94 12.52
CA THR A 241 1.72 12.03 12.07
C THR A 241 0.94 11.67 10.80
N ASN A 242 1.35 10.61 10.06
CA ASN A 242 0.69 10.22 8.81
C ASN A 242 -0.78 9.85 9.03
N THR A 243 -1.07 8.95 9.96
CA THR A 243 -2.44 8.49 10.22
C THR A 243 -3.38 9.61 10.68
N PRO A 244 -3.02 10.46 11.66
CA PRO A 244 -3.81 11.63 12.02
C PRO A 244 -4.04 12.61 10.86
N LEU A 245 -3.03 12.87 10.02
CA LEU A 245 -3.16 13.74 8.86
C LEU A 245 -4.16 13.20 7.85
N MET A 246 -4.05 11.92 7.52
CA MET A 246 -4.99 11.26 6.61
C MET A 246 -6.42 11.28 7.17
N GLN A 247 -6.61 10.93 8.44
CA GLN A 247 -7.92 10.96 9.08
C GLN A 247 -8.51 12.37 9.11
N PHE A 248 -7.70 13.38 9.43
CA PHE A 248 -8.13 14.77 9.41
C PHE A 248 -8.62 15.18 8.02
N CYS A 249 -7.89 14.88 6.95
CA CYS A 249 -8.30 15.19 5.59
C CYS A 249 -9.61 14.49 5.21
N VAL A 250 -9.78 13.21 5.58
CA VAL A 250 -11.01 12.45 5.31
C VAL A 250 -12.20 13.06 6.08
N TYR A 251 -12.06 13.33 7.38
CA TYR A 251 -13.14 13.90 8.18
C TYR A 251 -13.50 15.33 7.74
N MET A 252 -12.50 16.16 7.43
CA MET A 252 -12.76 17.51 6.90
C MET A 252 -13.47 17.45 5.56
N SER A 253 -13.07 16.56 4.66
CA SER A 253 -13.77 16.36 3.38
C SER A 253 -15.22 15.94 3.60
N ARG A 254 -15.49 15.03 4.53
CA ARG A 254 -16.85 14.61 4.87
C ARG A 254 -17.70 15.74 5.44
N ILE A 255 -17.15 16.51 6.37
CA ILE A 255 -17.84 17.65 6.98
C ILE A 255 -18.18 18.68 5.89
N LEU A 256 -17.23 19.00 5.00
CA LEU A 256 -17.46 19.94 3.90
C LEU A 256 -18.50 19.40 2.91
N ILE A 257 -18.43 18.12 2.53
CA ILE A 257 -19.43 17.47 1.67
C ILE A 257 -20.81 17.55 2.33
N CYS A 258 -20.94 17.17 3.61
CA CYS A 258 -22.20 17.24 4.31
C CYS A 258 -22.76 18.65 4.39
N TYR A 259 -21.93 19.64 4.69
CA TYR A 259 -22.34 21.04 4.79
C TYR A 259 -22.84 21.59 3.45
N PHE A 260 -22.03 21.48 2.40
CA PHE A 260 -22.39 22.00 1.09
C PHE A 260 -23.53 21.22 0.45
N ALA A 261 -23.57 19.89 0.60
CA ALA A 261 -24.67 19.07 0.10
C ALA A 261 -25.98 19.40 0.81
N ALA A 262 -25.97 19.50 2.15
CA ALA A 262 -27.17 19.86 2.90
C ALA A 262 -27.70 21.25 2.47
N LYS A 263 -26.78 22.23 2.30
CA LYS A 263 -27.16 23.57 1.80
C LYS A 263 -27.80 23.50 0.42
N LEU A 264 -27.22 22.74 -0.52
CA LEU A 264 -27.75 22.57 -1.88
C LEU A 264 -29.10 21.83 -1.88
N ILE A 265 -29.26 20.78 -1.07
CA ILE A 265 -30.51 20.02 -0.96
C ILE A 265 -31.63 20.94 -0.44
N VAL A 266 -31.37 21.74 0.61
CA VAL A 266 -32.37 22.66 1.18
C VAL A 266 -32.73 23.78 0.19
N GLN A 267 -31.73 24.36 -0.48
CA GLN A 267 -31.96 25.44 -1.46
C GLN A 267 -32.69 24.97 -2.73
N SER A 268 -32.43 23.74 -3.19
CA SER A 268 -33.04 23.19 -4.39
C SER A 268 -34.34 22.43 -4.14
N GLY A 269 -34.77 22.27 -2.88
CA GLY A 269 -35.93 21.42 -2.53
C GLY A 269 -35.72 19.96 -2.95
N GLY A 270 -34.48 19.49 -3.03
CA GLY A 270 -34.14 18.10 -3.41
C GLY A 270 -34.14 17.83 -4.92
N THR A 271 -34.35 18.84 -5.79
CA THR A 271 -34.39 18.65 -7.25
C THR A 271 -33.01 18.47 -7.87
N TYR A 272 -31.98 19.12 -7.32
CA TYR A 272 -30.62 19.07 -7.85
C TYR A 272 -29.76 17.99 -7.20
N LEU A 273 -29.85 17.82 -5.89
CA LEU A 273 -29.12 16.84 -5.13
C LEU A 273 -30.05 16.15 -4.14
N ASN A 274 -29.99 14.81 -4.08
CA ASN A 274 -30.82 14.00 -3.20
C ASN A 274 -30.02 13.44 -2.01
N VAL A 275 -30.71 13.00 -0.96
CA VAL A 275 -30.08 12.39 0.23
C VAL A 275 -29.22 11.15 -0.15
N GLY A 276 -29.68 10.36 -1.11
CA GLY A 276 -28.90 9.25 -1.66
C GLY A 276 -27.58 9.68 -2.30
N SER A 277 -27.61 10.79 -3.05
CA SER A 277 -26.39 11.38 -3.64
C SER A 277 -25.38 11.81 -2.57
N LEU A 278 -25.86 12.43 -1.48
CA LEU A 278 -25.04 12.76 -0.32
C LEU A 278 -24.39 11.50 0.28
N THR A 279 -25.17 10.43 0.46
CA THR A 279 -24.69 9.15 1.02
C THR A 279 -23.58 8.54 0.16
N SER A 280 -23.74 8.53 -1.17
CA SER A 280 -22.72 8.01 -2.09
C SER A 280 -21.46 8.86 -2.08
N MET A 281 -21.56 10.19 -2.00
CA MET A 281 -20.40 11.08 -1.92
C MET A 281 -19.60 10.91 -0.63
N ILE A 282 -20.28 10.71 0.50
CA ILE A 282 -19.63 10.36 1.76
C ILE A 282 -18.83 9.05 1.61
N THR A 283 -19.40 8.07 0.92
CA THR A 283 -18.71 6.79 0.69
C THR A 283 -17.49 6.95 -0.22
N TYR A 284 -17.57 7.77 -1.28
CA TYR A 284 -16.43 8.05 -2.15
C TYR A 284 -15.31 8.87 -1.47
N SER A 285 -15.61 9.55 -0.37
CA SER A 285 -14.60 10.29 0.42
C SER A 285 -13.72 9.40 1.29
N MET A 286 -14.00 8.10 1.37
CA MET A 286 -13.20 7.11 2.08
C MET A 286 -12.09 6.53 1.23
#